data_63a0b5c63a0e357c1f22cbea6cabe011
#
_entry.id   63a0b5c63a0e357c1f22cbea6cabe011
#
_cell.length_a   1.000
_cell.length_b   1.000
_cell.length_c   1.000
_cell.angle_alpha   90.00
_cell.angle_beta   90.00
_cell.angle_gamma   90.00
#
_symmetry.space_group_name_H-M   'P 1'
#
loop_
_entity.id
_entity.type
_entity.pdbx_description
1 polymer ?
#
loop_
_entity_poly.entity_id
_entity_poly.type
_entity_poly.pdbx_seq_one_letter_code
_entity_poly.pdbx_strand_id
1 'polypeptide(L)'
;MNGEKVLKGEAIAGGIAEGEILVSKDPINFYMVSPEKGTVIEKAHDLEDKMIAKKILVFPIDKGSSVVQMDGLYQLSKFDNKPAGFIVLDLSTVLVSNAIIMDIPLIRMDQ
;
A
#
# COMPACT_ATOMS: atom_id res chain seq x y z
N MET A 1 -6.28 21.63 13.37
CA MET A 1 -6.21 20.75 13.10
C MET A 1 -5.97 19.87 12.80
N ASN A 2 -5.97 19.96 13.00
CA ASN A 2 -5.32 19.30 12.36
C ASN A 2 -5.40 17.95 12.14
N GLY A 3 -5.37 17.35 11.40
CA GLY A 3 -5.52 16.01 11.05
C GLY A 3 -4.36 15.08 11.35
N GLU A 4 -3.55 15.42 12.32
CA GLU A 4 -2.44 14.56 12.68
C GLU A 4 -2.94 13.38 13.48
N LYS A 5 -2.51 12.18 13.08
CA LYS A 5 -2.74 10.96 13.83
C LYS A 5 -1.41 10.30 14.10
N VAL A 6 -1.24 9.83 15.31
CA VAL A 6 -0.07 9.05 15.69
C VAL A 6 -0.50 7.59 15.75
N LEU A 7 0.10 6.77 14.90
CA LEU A 7 -0.12 5.33 14.88
C LEU A 7 1.12 4.64 15.40
N LYS A 8 0.93 3.65 16.24
CA LYS A 8 2.03 2.87 16.79
C LYS A 8 2.12 1.53 16.09
N GLY A 9 3.33 1.13 15.80
CA GLY A 9 3.57 -0.13 15.16
C GLY A 9 5.04 -0.42 15.10
N GLU A 10 5.36 -1.54 14.47
CA GLU A 10 6.73 -2.00 14.27
C GLU A 10 7.19 -1.63 12.87
N ALA A 11 8.28 -0.89 12.77
CA ALA A 11 8.85 -0.54 11.48
C ALA A 11 9.54 -1.77 10.87
N ILE A 12 9.05 -2.18 9.70
CA ILE A 12 9.55 -3.36 9.00
C ILE A 12 10.48 -2.94 7.86
N ALA A 13 10.09 -1.93 7.08
CA ALA A 13 10.96 -1.32 6.08
C ALA A 13 11.01 0.16 6.40
N GLY A 14 12.20 0.70 6.49
CA GLY A 14 12.42 2.04 7.00
C GLY A 14 12.17 3.13 5.97
N GLY A 15 12.23 4.35 6.46
CA GLY A 15 12.06 5.54 5.66
C GLY A 15 11.05 6.49 6.27
N ILE A 16 10.83 7.58 5.58
CA ILE A 16 9.84 8.58 5.96
C ILE A 16 8.75 8.58 4.89
N ALA A 17 7.50 8.49 5.32
CA ALA A 17 6.37 8.55 4.40
C ALA A 17 5.51 9.76 4.76
N GLU A 18 5.14 10.50 3.73
CA GLU A 18 4.21 11.63 3.86
C GLU A 18 3.12 11.47 2.82
N GLY A 19 1.89 11.73 3.23
CA GLY A 19 0.74 11.66 2.34
C GLY A 19 -0.54 11.51 3.13
N GLU A 20 -1.64 11.57 2.41
CA GLU A 20 -2.94 11.31 3.01
C GLU A 20 -3.07 9.84 3.37
N ILE A 21 -3.73 9.56 4.48
CA ILE A 21 -4.02 8.20 4.90
C ILE A 21 -5.29 7.72 4.21
N LEU A 22 -5.23 6.55 3.61
CA LEU A 22 -6.38 5.90 2.98
C LEU A 22 -6.53 4.51 3.57
N VAL A 23 -7.66 4.27 4.23
CA VAL A 23 -7.91 3.01 4.95
C VAL A 23 -8.76 2.08 4.10
N SER A 24 -8.34 0.82 3.99
CA SER A 24 -9.10 -0.23 3.34
C SER A 24 -9.44 -1.32 4.35
N LYS A 25 -10.69 -1.77 4.34
CA LYS A 25 -11.12 -2.95 5.10
C LYS A 25 -10.69 -4.23 4.42
N ASP A 26 -10.45 -4.19 3.11
CA ASP A 26 -10.15 -5.35 2.30
C ASP A 26 -8.66 -5.48 2.03
N PRO A 27 -8.16 -6.72 1.89
CA PRO A 27 -6.80 -6.93 1.39
C PRO A 27 -6.62 -6.28 0.02
N ILE A 28 -5.40 -5.89 -0.31
CA ILE A 28 -5.12 -5.19 -1.56
C ILE A 28 -4.29 -6.06 -2.49
N ASN A 29 -4.75 -6.19 -3.73
CA ASN A 29 -4.01 -6.79 -4.82
C ASN A 29 -3.53 -5.65 -5.72
N PHE A 30 -2.23 -5.37 -5.68
CA PHE A 30 -1.67 -4.23 -6.41
C PHE A 30 -1.70 -4.40 -7.93
N TYR A 31 -1.92 -5.63 -8.40
CA TYR A 31 -2.13 -5.87 -9.82
C TYR A 31 -3.51 -5.38 -10.27
N MET A 32 -4.45 -5.22 -9.35
CA MET A 32 -5.79 -4.71 -9.62
C MET A 32 -5.88 -3.20 -9.38
N VAL A 33 -4.83 -2.49 -9.72
CA VAL A 33 -4.76 -1.04 -9.66
C VAL A 33 -4.32 -0.55 -11.04
N SER A 34 -5.01 0.44 -11.58
CA SER A 34 -4.62 1.03 -12.87
C SER A 34 -3.27 1.72 -12.73
N PRO A 35 -2.23 1.27 -13.43
CA PRO A 35 -0.91 1.93 -13.29
C PRO A 35 -0.91 3.39 -13.72
N GLU A 36 -1.65 3.70 -14.77
CA GLU A 36 -1.67 5.05 -15.34
C GLU A 36 -2.43 6.03 -14.47
N LYS A 37 -3.50 5.56 -13.80
CA LYS A 37 -4.37 6.42 -13.00
C LYS A 37 -4.13 6.30 -11.50
N GLY A 38 -3.55 5.19 -11.07
CA GLY A 38 -3.37 4.90 -9.64
C GLY A 38 -4.66 4.56 -8.92
N THR A 39 -5.73 4.18 -9.64
CA THR A 39 -7.02 3.88 -9.04
C THR A 39 -7.25 2.38 -8.96
N VAL A 40 -7.95 1.94 -7.91
CA VAL A 40 -8.30 0.53 -7.72
C VAL A 40 -9.39 0.16 -8.71
N ILE A 41 -9.14 -0.89 -9.49
CA ILE A 41 -10.09 -1.37 -10.51
C ILE A 41 -10.79 -2.67 -10.11
N GLU A 42 -10.45 -3.23 -8.96
CA GLU A 42 -11.09 -4.45 -8.47
C GLU A 42 -12.54 -4.17 -8.07
N LYS A 43 -13.47 -4.90 -8.68
CA LYS A 43 -14.90 -4.72 -8.42
C LYS A 43 -15.26 -5.13 -7.00
N ALA A 44 -16.15 -4.38 -6.38
CA ALA A 44 -16.66 -4.60 -5.02
C ALA A 44 -15.58 -4.46 -3.93
N HIS A 45 -14.40 -3.94 -4.27
CA HIS A 45 -13.37 -3.65 -3.29
C HIS A 45 -13.73 -2.37 -2.52
N ASP A 46 -13.33 -2.32 -1.25
CA ASP A 46 -13.57 -1.15 -0.39
C ASP A 46 -13.03 0.14 -1.01
N LEU A 47 -11.94 0.04 -1.77
CA LEU A 47 -11.32 1.20 -2.42
C LEU A 47 -11.61 1.27 -3.92
N GLU A 48 -12.63 0.59 -4.40
CA GLU A 48 -12.96 0.63 -5.83
C GLU A 48 -13.07 2.07 -6.31
N ASP A 49 -12.40 2.38 -7.42
CA ASP A 49 -12.34 3.72 -8.04
C ASP A 49 -11.61 4.79 -7.21
N LYS A 50 -11.03 4.43 -6.09
CA LYS A 50 -10.23 5.35 -5.29
C LYS A 50 -8.79 5.36 -5.74
N MET A 51 -8.15 6.53 -5.67
CA MET A 51 -6.73 6.68 -6.02
C MET A 51 -5.86 6.32 -4.82
N ILE A 52 -4.93 5.40 -5.02
CA ILE A 52 -3.96 5.02 -3.99
C ILE A 52 -2.59 5.66 -4.20
N ALA A 53 -2.39 6.34 -5.32
CA ALA A 53 -1.11 6.95 -5.64
C ALA A 53 -0.70 7.94 -4.55
N LYS A 54 0.52 7.80 -4.07
CA LYS A 54 1.13 8.69 -3.07
C LYS A 54 0.37 8.77 -1.74
N LYS A 55 -0.50 7.80 -1.49
CA LYS A 55 -1.22 7.69 -0.22
C LYS A 55 -0.47 6.79 0.75
N ILE A 56 -0.69 6.99 2.03
CA ILE A 56 -0.29 6.03 3.05
C ILE A 56 -1.46 5.08 3.21
N LEU A 57 -1.28 3.84 2.78
CA LEU A 57 -2.34 2.84 2.78
C LEU A 57 -2.37 2.07 4.09
N VAL A 58 -3.55 2.03 4.71
CA VAL A 58 -3.79 1.22 5.91
C VAL A 58 -4.71 0.08 5.49
N PHE A 59 -4.22 -1.15 5.53
CA PHE A 59 -4.98 -2.30 5.06
C PHE A 59 -4.57 -3.57 5.80
N PRO A 60 -5.42 -4.63 5.79
CA PRO A 60 -5.12 -5.82 6.59
C PRO A 60 -3.87 -6.56 6.11
N ILE A 61 -3.79 -6.88 4.83
CA ILE A 61 -2.70 -7.64 4.22
C ILE A 61 -2.81 -7.49 2.69
N ASP A 62 -1.73 -7.79 1.99
CA ASP A 62 -1.77 -7.88 0.53
C ASP A 62 -2.39 -9.21 0.10
N LYS A 63 -2.81 -9.30 -1.15
CA LYS A 63 -3.28 -10.56 -1.73
C LYS A 63 -2.78 -10.68 -3.17
N GLY A 64 -2.54 -11.91 -3.58
CA GLY A 64 -2.00 -12.22 -4.90
C GLY A 64 -0.64 -12.89 -4.79
N SER A 65 -0.16 -13.43 -5.90
CA SER A 65 1.15 -14.07 -5.93
C SER A 65 2.28 -13.05 -5.87
N SER A 66 3.48 -13.50 -5.53
CA SER A 66 4.64 -12.62 -5.43
C SER A 66 4.95 -11.90 -6.75
N VAL A 67 4.86 -12.62 -7.86
CA VAL A 67 5.13 -12.06 -9.18
C VAL A 67 4.11 -10.99 -9.54
N VAL A 68 2.83 -11.27 -9.29
CA VAL A 68 1.73 -10.36 -9.60
C VAL A 68 1.84 -9.09 -8.76
N GLN A 69 2.13 -9.22 -7.46
CA GLN A 69 2.26 -8.07 -6.58
C GLN A 69 3.46 -7.21 -6.96
N MET A 70 4.59 -7.83 -7.25
CA MET A 70 5.78 -7.08 -7.65
C MET A 70 5.55 -6.34 -8.96
N ASP A 71 4.94 -7.00 -9.94
CA ASP A 71 4.66 -6.37 -11.24
C ASP A 71 3.70 -5.21 -11.07
N GLY A 72 2.66 -5.39 -10.28
CA GLY A 72 1.69 -4.31 -10.02
C GLY A 72 2.34 -3.08 -9.43
N LEU A 73 3.15 -3.24 -8.40
CA LEU A 73 3.85 -2.12 -7.77
C LEU A 73 4.90 -1.51 -8.71
N TYR A 74 5.60 -2.35 -9.48
CA TYR A 74 6.57 -1.85 -10.46
C TYR A 74 5.89 -0.97 -11.51
N GLN A 75 4.75 -1.40 -12.04
CA GLN A 75 4.02 -0.62 -13.03
C GLN A 75 3.55 0.71 -12.44
N LEU A 76 3.05 0.69 -11.21
CA LEU A 76 2.67 1.93 -10.52
C LEU A 76 3.86 2.86 -10.38
N SER A 77 5.02 2.33 -10.04
CA SER A 77 6.24 3.14 -9.92
C SER A 77 6.64 3.77 -11.25
N LYS A 78 6.47 3.04 -12.36
CA LYS A 78 6.79 3.58 -13.69
C LYS A 78 5.97 4.81 -14.04
N PHE A 79 4.73 4.87 -13.58
CA PHE A 79 3.85 6.01 -13.83
C PHE A 79 3.85 7.02 -12.69
N ASP A 80 4.79 6.88 -11.75
CA ASP A 80 4.90 7.74 -10.57
C ASP A 80 3.64 7.72 -9.71
N ASN A 81 3.00 6.55 -9.62
CA ASN A 81 1.75 6.36 -8.89
C ASN A 81 1.87 5.37 -7.73
N LYS A 82 3.07 5.05 -7.28
CA LYS A 82 3.21 4.12 -6.17
C LYS A 82 2.71 4.75 -4.86
N PRO A 83 2.26 3.93 -3.91
CA PRO A 83 1.89 4.43 -2.58
C PRO A 83 3.10 5.04 -1.87
N ALA A 84 2.82 5.96 -0.95
CA ALA A 84 3.86 6.61 -0.15
C ALA A 84 4.30 5.76 1.04
N GLY A 85 3.45 4.87 1.52
CA GLY A 85 3.76 4.01 2.64
C GLY A 85 2.68 2.98 2.88
N PHE A 86 3.01 1.93 3.64
CA PHE A 86 2.09 0.86 4.01
C PHE A 86 1.99 0.74 5.51
N ILE A 87 0.78 0.63 6.02
CA ILE A 87 0.50 0.27 7.41
C ILE A 87 -0.44 -0.94 7.36
N VAL A 88 0.02 -2.07 7.89
CA VAL A 88 -0.71 -3.33 7.78
C VAL A 88 -0.89 -3.97 9.15
N LEU A 89 -1.91 -4.84 9.27
CA LEU A 89 -2.14 -5.64 10.47
C LEU A 89 -1.29 -6.91 10.44
N ASP A 90 -1.19 -7.54 9.29
CA ASP A 90 -0.45 -8.78 9.10
C ASP A 90 0.61 -8.63 8.02
N LEU A 91 1.75 -9.28 8.24
CA LEU A 91 2.85 -9.26 7.28
C LEU A 91 2.84 -10.51 6.42
N SER A 92 3.16 -10.33 5.14
CA SER A 92 3.51 -11.42 4.25
C SER A 92 4.95 -11.22 3.79
N THR A 93 5.64 -12.31 3.47
CA THR A 93 7.00 -12.20 2.92
C THR A 93 6.99 -11.46 1.60
N VAL A 94 5.91 -11.61 0.82
CA VAL A 94 5.74 -10.92 -0.46
C VAL A 94 5.71 -9.40 -0.24
N LEU A 95 4.90 -8.95 0.71
CA LEU A 95 4.76 -7.51 0.97
C LEU A 95 6.05 -6.92 1.51
N VAL A 96 6.72 -7.62 2.44
CA VAL A 96 8.01 -7.17 2.99
C VAL A 96 9.04 -7.02 1.88
N SER A 97 9.18 -8.04 1.03
CA SER A 97 10.14 -7.99 -0.08
C SER A 97 9.84 -6.85 -1.04
N ASN A 98 8.57 -6.66 -1.39
CA ASN A 98 8.18 -5.62 -2.31
C ASN A 98 8.39 -4.22 -1.72
N ALA A 99 8.11 -4.04 -0.44
CA ALA A 99 8.32 -2.76 0.21
C ALA A 99 9.81 -2.39 0.20
N ILE A 100 10.68 -3.36 0.45
CA ILE A 100 12.13 -3.12 0.42
C ILE A 100 12.59 -2.78 -1.01
N ILE A 101 12.18 -3.60 -1.99
CA ILE A 101 12.60 -3.42 -3.39
C ILE A 101 12.10 -2.10 -3.95
N MET A 102 10.86 -1.74 -3.65
CA MET A 102 10.25 -0.53 -4.18
C MET A 102 10.49 0.70 -3.31
N ASP A 103 11.23 0.55 -2.23
CA ASP A 103 11.55 1.64 -1.31
C ASP A 103 10.29 2.32 -0.75
N ILE A 104 9.37 1.49 -0.27
CA ILE A 104 8.13 1.97 0.34
C ILE A 104 8.20 1.66 1.84
N PRO A 105 8.11 2.67 2.72
CA PRO A 105 8.08 2.42 4.16
C PRO A 105 6.92 1.51 4.56
N LEU A 106 7.17 0.57 5.45
CA LEU A 106 6.20 -0.44 5.87
C LEU A 106 6.19 -0.56 7.38
N ILE A 107 5.03 -0.40 7.97
CA ILE A 107 4.80 -0.52 9.40
C ILE A 107 3.73 -1.58 9.63
N ARG A 108 3.99 -2.48 10.58
CA ARG A 108 2.97 -3.39 11.08
C ARG A 108 2.33 -2.72 12.28
N MET A 109 1.01 -2.52 12.23
CA MET A 109 0.29 -1.85 13.28
C MET A 109 0.08 -2.78 14.48
N ASP A 110 0.30 -2.28 15.67
CA ASP A 110 0.02 -3.02 16.91
C ASP A 110 -1.49 -3.16 17.07
N GLN A 111 -1.91 -4.34 17.55
CA GLN A 111 -3.31 -4.65 17.77
C GLN A 111 -3.68 -4.50 19.23
#